data_18ff7ce1685f2f5eb7d497efaf1b037c
#
_entry.id   18ff7ce1685f2f5eb7d497efaf1b037c
#
_cell.length_a   1.000
_cell.length_b   1.000
_cell.length_c   1.000
_cell.angle_alpha   90.00
_cell.angle_beta   90.00
_cell.angle_gamma   90.00
#
_symmetry.space_group_name_H-M   'P 1'
#
loop_
_entity.id
_entity.type
_entity.pdbx_description
1 polymer ?
#
loop_
_entity_poly.entity_id
_entity_poly.type
_entity_poly.pdbx_seq_one_letter_code
_entity_poly.pdbx_strand_id
1 'polypeptide(L)' 'MSVYSLGDKSPKFPNEGDYWIAPGAHVLGQVELGKNVGIWFGSVLRGDNDLIKIGDETNIQENTIIHVDPGCPVTIG' A
#
# COMPACT_ATOMS: atom_id res chain seq x y z
N MET A 1 9.68 -8.23 1.33
CA MET A 1 8.68 -7.15 1.52
C MET A 1 9.29 -6.08 2.41
N SER A 2 9.03 -4.84 2.08
CA SER A 2 9.53 -3.72 2.86
C SER A 2 8.38 -2.77 3.21
N VAL A 3 8.18 -2.58 4.51
CA VAL A 3 7.14 -1.71 5.04
C VAL A 3 7.81 -0.63 5.87
N TYR A 4 7.51 0.62 5.59
CA TYR A 4 8.16 1.74 6.25
C TYR A 4 7.15 2.69 6.86
N SER A 5 7.49 3.20 8.04
CA SER A 5 6.78 4.33 8.65
C SER A 5 7.43 5.64 8.21
N LEU A 6 6.62 6.66 8.01
CA LEU A 6 7.09 8.02 7.73
C LEU A 6 6.64 8.92 8.88
N GLY A 7 7.55 9.17 9.83
CA GLY A 7 7.20 9.86 11.06
C GLY A 7 6.20 9.05 11.87
N ASP A 8 5.04 9.63 12.17
CA ASP A 8 3.95 8.95 12.87
C ASP A 8 2.97 8.23 11.94
N LYS A 9 3.26 8.20 10.65
CA LYS A 9 2.38 7.60 9.64
C LYS A 9 2.92 6.26 9.23
N SER A 10 2.13 5.22 9.47
CA SER A 10 2.48 3.83 9.18
C SER A 10 1.39 3.17 8.36
N PRO A 11 1.74 2.23 7.48
CA PRO A 11 0.73 1.45 6.76
C PRO A 11 -0.16 0.70 7.73
N LYS A 12 -1.44 0.57 7.36
CA LYS A 12 -2.45 -0.18 8.11
C LYS A 12 -2.86 -1.39 7.31
N PHE A 13 -2.89 -2.54 7.97
CA PHE A 13 -3.17 -3.82 7.34
C PHE A 13 -4.37 -4.50 8.03
N PRO A 14 -5.07 -5.41 7.32
CA PRO A 14 -6.03 -6.28 7.95
C PRO A 14 -5.30 -7.32 8.82
N ASN A 15 -6.01 -8.34 9.29
CA ASN A 15 -5.40 -9.39 10.08
C ASN A 15 -4.26 -10.06 9.33
N GLU A 16 -3.24 -10.46 10.07
CA GLU A 16 -2.09 -11.18 9.50
C GLU A 16 -2.59 -12.42 8.75
N GLY A 17 -2.05 -12.62 7.56
CA GLY A 17 -2.48 -13.70 6.68
C GLY A 17 -3.59 -13.31 5.70
N ASP A 18 -4.24 -12.16 5.90
CA ASP A 18 -5.31 -11.69 5.03
C ASP A 18 -4.81 -10.73 3.95
N TYR A 19 -3.52 -10.61 3.77
CA TYR A 19 -2.91 -9.80 2.71
C TYR A 19 -1.53 -10.37 2.37
N TRP A 20 -0.99 -9.97 1.22
CA TRP A 20 0.33 -10.41 0.80
C TRP A 20 1.11 -9.29 0.13
N ILE A 21 2.34 -9.10 0.57
CA ILE A 21 3.28 -8.14 -0.01
C ILE A 21 4.51 -8.91 -0.46
N ALA A 22 4.78 -8.90 -1.76
CA ALA A 22 5.87 -9.66 -2.34
C ALA A 22 7.24 -9.14 -1.88
N PRO A 23 8.27 -10.01 -1.87
CA PRO A 23 9.64 -9.54 -1.76
C PRO A 23 9.94 -8.50 -2.85
N GLY A 24 10.62 -7.41 -2.47
CA GLY A 24 10.93 -6.34 -3.42
C GLY A 24 9.80 -5.35 -3.67
N ALA A 25 8.62 -5.57 -3.10
CA ALA A 25 7.58 -4.55 -3.07
C ALA A 25 7.78 -3.67 -1.83
N HIS A 26 7.44 -2.40 -1.93
CA HIS A 26 7.62 -1.43 -0.86
C HIS A 26 6.32 -0.70 -0.57
N VAL A 27 5.95 -0.63 0.71
CA VAL A 27 4.74 0.06 1.17
C VAL A 27 5.16 1.02 2.26
N LEU A 28 4.92 2.30 2.08
CA LEU A 28 5.39 3.29 3.04
C LEU A 28 4.34 4.38 3.31
N GLY A 29 4.31 4.81 4.56
CA GLY A 29 3.49 5.94 5.01
C GLY A 29 2.01 5.62 5.14
N GLN A 30 1.18 6.52 4.67
CA GLN A 30 -0.28 6.44 4.80
C GLN A 30 -0.88 5.52 3.74
N VAL A 31 -0.80 4.22 3.98
CA VAL A 31 -1.38 3.20 3.09
C VAL A 31 -2.30 2.32 3.92
N GLU A 32 -3.52 2.09 3.46
CA GLU A 32 -4.44 1.13 4.07
C GLU A 32 -4.75 0.03 3.08
N LEU A 33 -4.53 -1.21 3.47
CA LEU A 33 -4.87 -2.38 2.66
C LEU A 33 -6.13 -3.04 3.19
N GLY A 34 -7.04 -3.39 2.30
CA GLY A 34 -8.19 -4.23 2.62
C GLY A 34 -7.82 -5.70 2.72
N LYS A 35 -8.84 -6.56 2.87
CA LYS A 35 -8.64 -8.00 2.96
C LYS A 35 -8.29 -8.60 1.61
N ASN A 36 -7.43 -9.60 1.62
CA ASN A 36 -7.03 -10.36 0.44
C ASN A 36 -6.42 -9.49 -0.66
N VAL A 37 -5.70 -8.44 -0.25
CA VAL A 37 -4.96 -7.59 -1.18
C VAL A 37 -3.59 -8.21 -1.43
N GLY A 38 -3.18 -8.26 -2.69
CA GLY A 38 -1.83 -8.67 -3.08
C GLY A 38 -1.06 -7.49 -3.67
N ILE A 39 0.13 -7.25 -3.15
CA ILE A 39 1.07 -6.27 -3.69
C ILE A 39 2.23 -7.04 -4.30
N TRP A 40 2.37 -6.99 -5.60
CA TRP A 40 3.27 -7.85 -6.34
C TRP A 40 4.68 -7.27 -6.49
N PHE A 41 5.59 -8.08 -7.03
CA PHE A 41 7.02 -7.78 -7.06
C PHE A 41 7.33 -6.42 -7.70
N GLY A 42 8.21 -5.66 -7.08
CA GLY A 42 8.68 -4.38 -7.62
C GLY A 42 7.71 -3.23 -7.49
N SER A 43 6.51 -3.45 -6.92
CA SER A 43 5.54 -2.38 -6.75
C SER A 43 5.90 -1.48 -5.58
N VAL A 44 5.56 -0.20 -5.68
CA VAL A 44 5.82 0.79 -4.65
C VAL A 44 4.53 1.58 -4.37
N LEU A 45 4.08 1.54 -3.13
CA LEU A 45 2.96 2.35 -2.66
C LEU A 45 3.53 3.40 -1.71
N ARG A 46 3.55 4.66 -2.14
CA ARG A 46 4.15 5.73 -1.37
C ARG A 46 3.10 6.74 -0.91
N GLY A 47 2.60 6.53 0.32
CA GLY A 47 1.61 7.41 0.93
C GLY A 47 2.26 8.48 1.79
N ASP A 48 3.13 9.29 1.21
CA ASP A 48 3.88 10.31 1.95
C ASP A 48 3.13 11.63 2.07
N ASN A 49 2.33 12.00 1.08
CA ASN A 49 1.62 13.28 1.08
C ASN A 49 0.14 13.15 1.44
N ASP A 50 -0.45 12.00 1.24
CA ASP A 50 -1.85 11.73 1.59
C ASP A 50 -2.07 10.22 1.64
N LEU A 51 -3.33 9.79 1.85
CA LEU A 51 -3.69 8.40 2.01
C LEU A 51 -3.82 7.67 0.68
N ILE A 52 -3.28 6.46 0.64
CA ILE A 52 -3.57 5.46 -0.40
C ILE A 52 -4.40 4.36 0.24
N LYS A 53 -5.62 4.15 -0.25
CA LYS A 53 -6.51 3.12 0.25
C LYS A 53 -6.78 2.09 -0.83
N ILE A 54 -6.44 0.84 -0.55
CA ILE A 54 -6.65 -0.29 -1.46
C ILE A 54 -7.81 -1.12 -0.93
N GLY A 55 -8.86 -1.26 -1.70
CA GLY A 55 -10.05 -2.02 -1.33
C GLY A 55 -9.79 -3.52 -1.28
N ASP A 56 -10.78 -4.25 -0.74
CA ASP A 56 -10.67 -5.70 -0.57
C ASP A 56 -10.49 -6.42 -1.91
N GLU A 57 -9.72 -7.51 -1.90
CA GLU A 57 -9.52 -8.41 -3.03
C GLU A 57 -8.90 -7.74 -4.27
N THR A 58 -8.15 -6.68 -4.06
CA THR A 58 -7.45 -5.96 -5.13
C THR A 58 -6.02 -6.47 -5.27
N ASN A 59 -5.56 -6.65 -6.49
CA ASN A 59 -4.17 -6.97 -6.77
C ASN A 59 -3.47 -5.77 -7.40
N ILE A 60 -2.36 -5.37 -6.82
CA ILE A 60 -1.46 -4.39 -7.40
C ILE A 60 -0.36 -5.17 -8.11
N GLN A 61 -0.41 -5.16 -9.43
CA GLN A 61 0.46 -5.99 -10.26
C GLN A 61 1.91 -5.49 -10.22
N GLU A 62 2.81 -6.31 -10.77
CA GLU A 62 4.25 -6.06 -10.75
C GLU A 62 4.62 -4.68 -11.30
N ASN A 63 5.58 -4.05 -10.66
CA ASN A 63 6.16 -2.77 -11.06
C ASN A 63 5.17 -1.60 -11.11
N THR A 64 4.06 -1.70 -10.39
CA THR A 64 3.11 -0.59 -10.25
C THR A 64 3.62 0.38 -9.22
N ILE A 65 3.61 1.67 -9.55
CA ILE A 65 4.02 2.72 -8.63
C ILE A 65 2.83 3.63 -8.36
N ILE A 66 2.45 3.75 -7.08
CA ILE A 66 1.35 4.61 -6.67
C ILE A 66 1.92 5.70 -5.77
N HIS A 67 1.66 6.93 -6.14
CA HIS A 67 2.07 8.12 -5.41
C HIS A 67 0.88 9.07 -5.27
N VAL A 68 0.84 9.84 -4.20
CA VAL A 68 -0.26 10.79 -3.95
C VAL A 68 0.29 12.19 -3.77
N ASP A 69 -0.48 13.17 -4.24
CA ASP A 69 -0.21 14.59 -3.98
C ASP A 69 -0.97 15.04 -2.73
N PRO A 70 -0.49 16.08 -2.02
CA PRO A 70 -1.19 16.61 -0.85
C PRO A 70 -2.63 17.02 -1.21
N GLY A 71 -3.59 16.61 -0.40
CA GLY A 71 -5.00 16.90 -0.60
C GLY A 71 -5.70 16.05 -1.66
N CYS A 72 -5.00 15.06 -2.22
CA CYS A 72 -5.55 14.22 -3.29
C CYS A 72 -5.37 12.73 -2.94
N PRO A 73 -6.12 12.20 -1.96
CA PRO A 73 -6.00 10.79 -1.61
C PRO A 73 -6.40 9.89 -2.78
N VAL A 74 -5.78 8.71 -2.84
CA VAL A 74 -6.03 7.71 -3.87
C VAL A 74 -6.82 6.55 -3.26
N THR A 75 -7.90 6.16 -3.93
CA THR A 75 -8.70 4.99 -3.54
C THR A 75 -8.81 4.06 -4.73
N ILE A 76 -8.42 2.80 -4.53
CA ILE A 76 -8.51 1.75 -5.54
C ILE A 76 -9.42 0.67 -4.98
N GLY A 77 -10.47 0.40 -5.68
CA GLY A 77 -11.51 -0.53 -5.22
C GLY A 77 -11.55 -1.88 -5.86
#